data_755e2e8b93a6a1325fd7eea0c4206fe4
#
_entry.id   755e2e8b93a6a1325fd7eea0c4206fe4
#
_cell.length_a   1.000
_cell.length_b   1.000
_cell.length_c   1.000
_cell.angle_alpha   90.00
_cell.angle_beta   90.00
_cell.angle_gamma   90.00
#
_symmetry.space_group_name_H-M   'P 1'
#
loop_
_entity.id
_entity.type
_entity.pdbx_description
1 polymer ?
#
loop_
_entity_poly.entity_id
_entity_poly.type
_entity_poly.pdbx_seq_one_letter_code
_entity_poly.pdbx_strand_id
1 'polypeptide(L)'
;RGLRKIGTNRYYFAESGAMMTGWIYEEETDQWYHANEDGALTTGWYQAGNAWYWFDSKCVMFSGGNRMVNGHKYYFFDNGQMAADQYVELNYYDANGLRDRTHDVRLMGKRRPSDSEKEQITKELAGVPREWIKRFAESGWELMYYTDKAYFSAPKTEEGIYFVNYDTDVHYKKIKFSKPQGLAMAFGEFAASELSDEETSR
;
A
#
# COMPACT_ATOMS: atom_id res chain seq x y z
N ARG A 1 -35.04 4.46 -14.17
CA ARG A 1 -34.16 4.33 -13.02
C ARG A 1 -33.06 3.31 -13.29
N GLY A 2 -31.87 3.54 -12.70
CA GLY A 2 -30.74 2.65 -12.71
C GLY A 2 -30.01 2.59 -14.05
N LEU A 3 -29.18 1.56 -14.19
CA LEU A 3 -28.32 1.35 -15.34
C LEU A 3 -29.10 1.05 -16.62
N ARG A 4 -28.78 1.75 -17.71
CA ARG A 4 -29.36 1.54 -19.04
C ARG A 4 -28.30 1.56 -20.12
N LYS A 5 -28.42 0.67 -21.10
CA LYS A 5 -27.59 0.66 -22.30
C LYS A 5 -28.33 1.38 -23.43
N ILE A 6 -27.69 2.37 -24.00
CA ILE A 6 -28.21 3.13 -25.14
C ILE A 6 -27.11 3.16 -26.21
N GLY A 7 -27.32 2.50 -27.31
CA GLY A 7 -26.29 2.29 -28.33
C GLY A 7 -25.12 1.48 -27.76
N THR A 8 -23.92 2.03 -27.85
CA THR A 8 -22.68 1.41 -27.32
C THR A 8 -22.40 1.78 -25.87
N ASN A 9 -23.01 2.86 -25.37
CA ASN A 9 -22.74 3.41 -24.05
C ASN A 9 -23.74 2.93 -22.99
N ARG A 10 -23.34 3.03 -21.73
CA ARG A 10 -24.21 2.87 -20.57
C ARG A 10 -24.40 4.21 -19.88
N TYR A 11 -25.58 4.39 -19.30
CA TYR A 11 -26.00 5.58 -18.58
C TYR A 11 -26.68 5.16 -17.28
N TYR A 12 -26.64 6.02 -16.29
CA TYR A 12 -27.36 5.81 -15.04
C TYR A 12 -28.44 6.88 -14.87
N PHE A 13 -29.65 6.44 -14.54
CA PHE A 13 -30.82 7.33 -14.39
C PHE A 13 -31.31 7.29 -12.94
N ALA A 14 -31.53 8.46 -12.35
CA ALA A 14 -32.17 8.62 -11.07
C ALA A 14 -33.62 8.13 -11.07
N GLU A 15 -34.25 8.04 -9.89
CA GLU A 15 -35.68 7.68 -9.78
C GLU A 15 -36.61 8.62 -10.55
N SER A 16 -36.26 9.89 -10.59
CA SER A 16 -36.97 10.91 -11.38
C SER A 16 -36.90 10.72 -12.91
N GLY A 17 -36.05 9.79 -13.37
CA GLY A 17 -35.73 9.63 -14.78
C GLY A 17 -34.64 10.56 -15.30
N ALA A 18 -34.08 11.44 -14.46
CA ALA A 18 -32.99 12.30 -14.84
C ALA A 18 -31.69 11.49 -15.03
N MET A 19 -30.97 11.78 -16.12
CA MET A 19 -29.64 11.22 -16.34
C MET A 19 -28.65 11.76 -15.30
N MET A 20 -27.85 10.89 -14.71
CA MET A 20 -26.83 11.25 -13.73
C MET A 20 -25.48 11.44 -14.39
N THR A 21 -24.67 12.37 -13.83
CA THR A 21 -23.28 12.65 -14.22
C THR A 21 -22.39 12.66 -13.00
N GLY A 22 -21.07 12.53 -13.18
CA GLY A 22 -20.10 12.48 -12.08
C GLY A 22 -20.12 11.14 -11.34
N TRP A 23 -19.77 11.17 -10.05
CA TRP A 23 -19.74 9.98 -9.20
C TRP A 23 -21.15 9.54 -8.80
N ILE A 24 -21.42 8.25 -8.94
CA ILE A 24 -22.72 7.63 -8.69
C ILE A 24 -22.52 6.40 -7.82
N TYR A 25 -23.21 6.38 -6.67
CA TYR A 25 -23.22 5.22 -5.78
C TYR A 25 -24.57 4.53 -5.84
N GLU A 26 -24.59 3.23 -6.04
CA GLU A 26 -25.77 2.38 -6.05
C GLU A 26 -25.82 1.54 -4.77
N GLU A 27 -26.69 1.92 -3.85
CA GLU A 27 -26.80 1.29 -2.52
C GLU A 27 -27.21 -0.18 -2.59
N GLU A 28 -28.09 -0.56 -3.52
CA GLU A 28 -28.62 -1.93 -3.63
C GLU A 28 -27.52 -2.95 -3.95
N THR A 29 -26.47 -2.53 -4.68
CA THR A 29 -25.37 -3.41 -5.12
C THR A 29 -24.03 -3.08 -4.49
N ASP A 30 -23.96 -2.00 -3.68
CA ASP A 30 -22.72 -1.46 -3.11
C ASP A 30 -21.67 -1.17 -4.21
N GLN A 31 -22.13 -0.53 -5.32
CA GLN A 31 -21.26 -0.29 -6.47
C GLN A 31 -21.13 1.19 -6.77
N TRP A 32 -19.93 1.57 -7.18
CA TRP A 32 -19.62 2.91 -7.64
C TRP A 32 -19.46 2.93 -9.15
N TYR A 33 -19.98 3.99 -9.76
CA TYR A 33 -19.84 4.33 -11.17
C TYR A 33 -19.35 5.77 -11.31
N HIS A 34 -18.83 6.10 -12.47
CA HIS A 34 -18.55 7.48 -12.86
C HIS A 34 -19.11 7.73 -14.26
N ALA A 35 -19.82 8.83 -14.44
CA ALA A 35 -20.32 9.29 -15.73
C ALA A 35 -19.64 10.60 -16.13
N ASN A 36 -19.31 10.74 -17.41
CA ASN A 36 -18.83 12.00 -17.96
C ASN A 36 -19.95 13.06 -18.02
N GLU A 37 -19.65 14.24 -18.54
CA GLU A 37 -20.61 15.34 -18.66
C GLU A 37 -21.81 15.00 -19.59
N ASP A 38 -21.61 14.11 -20.56
CA ASP A 38 -22.66 13.60 -21.45
C ASP A 38 -23.47 12.45 -20.84
N GLY A 39 -23.17 12.09 -19.57
CA GLY A 39 -23.80 10.99 -18.82
C GLY A 39 -23.31 9.60 -19.19
N ALA A 40 -22.40 9.46 -20.14
CA ALA A 40 -21.85 8.15 -20.48
C ALA A 40 -20.96 7.62 -19.37
N LEU A 41 -21.23 6.39 -18.92
CA LEU A 41 -20.49 5.74 -17.85
C LEU A 41 -19.07 5.37 -18.31
N THR A 42 -18.12 5.62 -17.43
CA THR A 42 -16.69 5.35 -17.61
C THR A 42 -16.40 3.85 -17.61
N THR A 43 -15.47 3.43 -18.47
CA THR A 43 -14.81 2.11 -18.44
C THR A 43 -13.30 2.29 -18.56
N GLY A 44 -12.53 1.36 -17.98
CA GLY A 44 -11.08 1.47 -18.00
C GLY A 44 -10.55 2.49 -16.98
N TRP A 45 -9.42 3.10 -17.30
CA TRP A 45 -8.76 4.07 -16.44
C TRP A 45 -9.45 5.42 -16.41
N TYR A 46 -9.57 6.00 -15.24
CA TYR A 46 -10.09 7.34 -15.00
C TYR A 46 -9.25 8.08 -13.96
N GLN A 47 -8.93 9.33 -14.25
CA GLN A 47 -8.20 10.19 -13.33
C GLN A 47 -9.10 11.31 -12.79
N ALA A 48 -9.19 11.39 -11.47
CA ALA A 48 -9.85 12.49 -10.77
C ALA A 48 -8.81 13.20 -9.88
N GLY A 49 -8.44 14.42 -10.25
CA GLY A 49 -7.34 15.13 -9.60
C GLY A 49 -6.03 14.35 -9.72
N ASN A 50 -5.41 14.01 -8.59
CA ASN A 50 -4.17 13.23 -8.54
C ASN A 50 -4.41 11.72 -8.34
N ALA A 51 -5.67 11.29 -8.24
CA ALA A 51 -6.02 9.89 -7.98
C ALA A 51 -6.48 9.19 -9.26
N TRP A 52 -6.03 7.94 -9.41
CA TRP A 52 -6.43 7.06 -10.50
C TRP A 52 -7.41 6.00 -9.99
N TYR A 53 -8.39 5.70 -10.83
CA TYR A 53 -9.44 4.70 -10.63
C TYR A 53 -9.54 3.79 -11.85
N TRP A 54 -10.07 2.62 -11.66
CA TRP A 54 -10.30 1.70 -12.76
C TRP A 54 -11.72 1.13 -12.72
N PHE A 55 -12.40 1.15 -13.88
CA PHE A 55 -13.76 0.66 -14.08
C PHE A 55 -13.76 -0.54 -15.01
N ASP A 56 -14.52 -1.55 -14.67
CA ASP A 56 -14.63 -2.75 -15.50
C ASP A 56 -15.49 -2.53 -16.76
N SER A 57 -15.65 -3.57 -17.59
CA SER A 57 -16.48 -3.53 -18.80
C SER A 57 -17.97 -3.35 -18.53
N LYS A 58 -18.40 -3.48 -17.28
CA LYS A 58 -19.77 -3.18 -16.82
C LYS A 58 -19.89 -1.77 -16.25
N CYS A 59 -18.82 -0.97 -16.29
CA CYS A 59 -18.68 0.37 -15.74
C CYS A 59 -18.62 0.42 -14.21
N VAL A 60 -18.39 -0.72 -13.53
CA VAL A 60 -18.28 -0.78 -12.09
C VAL A 60 -16.85 -0.43 -11.67
N MET A 61 -16.71 0.48 -10.71
CA MET A 61 -15.42 0.82 -10.12
C MET A 61 -14.85 -0.38 -9.38
N PHE A 62 -13.59 -0.69 -9.61
CA PHE A 62 -12.87 -1.67 -8.81
C PHE A 62 -12.32 -1.02 -7.54
N SER A 63 -12.50 -1.69 -6.40
CA SER A 63 -11.97 -1.29 -5.10
C SER A 63 -11.51 -2.50 -4.29
N GLY A 64 -10.66 -2.27 -3.29
CA GLY A 64 -10.26 -3.29 -2.33
C GLY A 64 -9.34 -4.37 -2.90
N GLY A 65 -8.03 -4.11 -2.96
CA GLY A 65 -7.02 -5.13 -3.25
C GLY A 65 -6.39 -5.06 -4.63
N ASN A 66 -5.87 -6.20 -5.08
CA ASN A 66 -5.09 -6.29 -6.31
C ASN A 66 -5.96 -6.58 -7.54
N ARG A 67 -5.66 -5.90 -8.64
CA ARG A 67 -6.28 -6.11 -9.95
C ARG A 67 -5.25 -6.21 -11.06
N MET A 68 -5.43 -7.19 -11.96
CA MET A 68 -4.66 -7.23 -13.21
C MET A 68 -5.36 -6.38 -14.27
N VAL A 69 -4.62 -5.42 -14.84
CA VAL A 69 -5.07 -4.57 -15.93
C VAL A 69 -3.99 -4.56 -17.01
N ASN A 70 -4.32 -4.99 -18.22
CA ASN A 70 -3.39 -5.05 -19.36
C ASN A 70 -2.05 -5.74 -19.06
N GLY A 71 -2.10 -6.83 -18.28
CA GLY A 71 -0.90 -7.62 -17.93
C GLY A 71 -0.10 -7.08 -16.74
N HIS A 72 -0.47 -5.94 -16.17
CA HIS A 72 0.15 -5.37 -14.99
C HIS A 72 -0.74 -5.50 -13.76
N LYS A 73 -0.12 -5.67 -12.59
CA LYS A 73 -0.82 -5.82 -11.31
C LYS A 73 -0.78 -4.49 -10.56
N TYR A 74 -1.96 -3.96 -10.26
CA TYR A 74 -2.18 -2.73 -9.49
C TYR A 74 -2.86 -3.06 -8.16
N TYR A 75 -2.70 -2.17 -7.19
CA TYR A 75 -3.45 -2.23 -5.94
C TYR A 75 -4.41 -1.04 -5.87
N PHE A 76 -5.65 -1.31 -5.45
CA PHE A 76 -6.68 -0.30 -5.23
C PHE A 76 -7.14 -0.36 -3.77
N PHE A 77 -7.27 0.80 -3.14
CA PHE A 77 -7.85 0.91 -1.81
C PHE A 77 -9.37 0.70 -1.83
N ASP A 78 -10.00 0.58 -0.65
CA ASP A 78 -11.44 0.39 -0.53
C ASP A 78 -12.25 1.57 -1.11
N ASN A 79 -11.65 2.76 -1.14
CA ASN A 79 -12.24 3.92 -1.79
C ASN A 79 -12.04 3.95 -3.32
N GLY A 80 -11.50 2.92 -3.92
CA GLY A 80 -11.24 2.77 -5.34
C GLY A 80 -9.98 3.47 -5.88
N GLN A 81 -9.26 4.21 -5.06
CA GLN A 81 -8.03 4.88 -5.49
C GLN A 81 -6.91 3.88 -5.72
N MET A 82 -6.20 4.00 -6.83
CA MET A 82 -4.98 3.22 -7.10
C MET A 82 -3.85 3.68 -6.18
N ALA A 83 -3.14 2.72 -5.61
CA ALA A 83 -1.89 3.00 -4.91
C ALA A 83 -0.84 3.51 -5.89
N ALA A 84 -0.34 4.72 -5.68
CA ALA A 84 0.69 5.35 -6.49
C ALA A 84 1.66 6.13 -5.60
N ASP A 85 2.96 5.94 -5.85
CA ASP A 85 4.06 6.53 -5.09
C ASP A 85 3.90 6.35 -3.56
N GLN A 86 3.56 5.13 -3.13
CA GLN A 86 3.33 4.82 -1.71
C GLN A 86 3.50 3.34 -1.38
N TYR A 87 3.57 3.07 -0.08
CA TYR A 87 3.58 1.71 0.45
C TYR A 87 2.17 1.21 0.72
N VAL A 88 1.93 -0.04 0.32
CA VAL A 88 0.80 -0.85 0.79
C VAL A 88 1.38 -2.04 1.53
N GLU A 89 1.13 -2.12 2.81
CA GLU A 89 1.90 -3.00 3.70
C GLU A 89 3.41 -2.69 3.59
N LEU A 90 4.21 -3.66 3.20
CA LEU A 90 5.65 -3.51 3.00
C LEU A 90 6.04 -3.40 1.51
N ASN A 91 5.08 -3.32 0.62
CA ASN A 91 5.30 -3.26 -0.82
C ASN A 91 5.21 -1.82 -1.32
N TYR A 92 6.20 -1.39 -2.09
CA TYR A 92 6.18 -0.07 -2.69
C TYR A 92 5.55 -0.11 -4.09
N TYR A 93 4.66 0.84 -4.34
CA TYR A 93 4.06 1.09 -5.65
C TYR A 93 4.57 2.43 -6.18
N ASP A 94 5.15 2.42 -7.37
CA ASP A 94 5.71 3.62 -8.00
C ASP A 94 4.62 4.64 -8.40
N ALA A 95 5.02 5.76 -9.00
CA ALA A 95 4.09 6.81 -9.42
C ALA A 95 3.08 6.34 -10.51
N ASN A 96 3.39 5.25 -11.22
CA ASN A 96 2.51 4.63 -12.21
C ASN A 96 1.61 3.55 -11.60
N GLY A 97 1.70 3.31 -10.30
CA GLY A 97 0.96 2.27 -9.58
C GLY A 97 1.54 0.86 -9.77
N LEU A 98 2.73 0.73 -10.33
CA LEU A 98 3.40 -0.57 -10.50
C LEU A 98 4.26 -0.88 -9.27
N ARG A 99 4.21 -2.14 -8.83
CA ARG A 99 5.04 -2.56 -7.70
C ARG A 99 6.52 -2.53 -8.08
N ASP A 100 7.27 -1.71 -7.38
CA ASP A 100 8.73 -1.67 -7.46
C ASP A 100 9.35 -2.46 -6.30
N ARG A 101 9.80 -3.67 -6.61
CA ARG A 101 10.37 -4.60 -5.64
C ARG A 101 11.72 -4.17 -5.07
N THR A 102 12.41 -3.24 -5.71
CA THR A 102 13.70 -2.74 -5.22
C THR A 102 13.52 -1.87 -3.98
N HIS A 103 12.34 -1.27 -3.84
CA HIS A 103 11.97 -0.45 -2.69
C HIS A 103 11.02 -1.17 -1.71
N ASP A 104 10.70 -2.45 -1.94
CA ASP A 104 9.93 -3.22 -0.95
C ASP A 104 10.72 -3.36 0.34
N VAL A 105 10.05 -3.16 1.47
CA VAL A 105 10.61 -3.47 2.78
C VAL A 105 10.55 -4.99 2.98
N ARG A 106 11.71 -5.62 3.11
CA ARG A 106 11.79 -7.06 3.30
C ARG A 106 11.48 -7.42 4.75
N LEU A 107 10.58 -8.36 4.93
CA LEU A 107 10.23 -8.92 6.23
C LEU A 107 10.74 -10.36 6.32
N MET A 108 11.62 -10.59 7.27
CA MET A 108 12.09 -11.92 7.62
C MET A 108 11.31 -12.50 8.80
N GLY A 109 11.09 -13.80 8.79
CA GLY A 109 10.43 -14.50 9.88
C GLY A 109 9.93 -15.88 9.44
N LYS A 110 9.65 -16.74 10.42
CA LYS A 110 9.14 -18.09 10.17
C LYS A 110 7.71 -18.11 9.66
N ARG A 111 6.94 -17.08 9.92
CA ARG A 111 5.56 -16.97 9.45
C ARG A 111 5.30 -15.64 8.74
N ARG A 112 4.34 -15.65 7.87
CA ARG A 112 3.81 -14.41 7.29
C ARG A 112 2.97 -13.69 8.34
N PRO A 113 2.98 -12.35 8.36
CA PRO A 113 2.10 -11.59 9.24
C PRO A 113 0.63 -11.89 8.90
N SER A 114 -0.22 -11.93 9.92
CA SER A 114 -1.66 -11.99 9.76
C SER A 114 -2.20 -10.69 9.13
N ASP A 115 -3.45 -10.70 8.67
CA ASP A 115 -4.02 -9.50 8.03
C ASP A 115 -4.13 -8.33 9.01
N SER A 116 -4.44 -8.57 10.28
CA SER A 116 -4.43 -7.52 11.31
C SER A 116 -3.02 -6.95 11.57
N GLU A 117 -1.98 -7.77 11.50
CA GLU A 117 -0.58 -7.32 11.63
C GLU A 117 -0.14 -6.52 10.42
N LYS A 118 -0.56 -6.89 9.22
CA LYS A 118 -0.31 -6.12 8.01
C LYS A 118 -0.99 -4.75 8.04
N GLU A 119 -2.23 -4.70 8.52
CA GLU A 119 -2.95 -3.45 8.72
C GLU A 119 -2.22 -2.54 9.71
N GLN A 120 -1.75 -3.09 10.82
CA GLN A 120 -0.96 -2.36 11.80
C GLN A 120 0.35 -1.84 11.20
N ILE A 121 1.08 -2.68 10.46
CA ILE A 121 2.31 -2.29 9.75
C ILE A 121 2.02 -1.13 8.79
N THR A 122 0.93 -1.21 8.03
CA THR A 122 0.55 -0.15 7.08
C THR A 122 0.27 1.17 7.80
N LYS A 123 -0.44 1.14 8.92
CA LYS A 123 -0.71 2.33 9.73
C LYS A 123 0.57 2.95 10.30
N GLU A 124 1.49 2.13 10.79
CA GLU A 124 2.75 2.60 11.35
C GLU A 124 3.67 3.18 10.27
N LEU A 125 3.75 2.55 9.10
CA LEU A 125 4.52 3.06 7.96
C LEU A 125 3.98 4.39 7.43
N ALA A 126 2.68 4.64 7.50
CA ALA A 126 2.10 5.91 7.08
C ALA A 126 2.62 7.11 7.89
N GLY A 127 3.12 6.88 9.11
CA GLY A 127 3.75 7.89 9.96
C GLY A 127 5.24 8.12 9.71
N VAL A 128 5.86 7.31 8.84
CA VAL A 128 7.30 7.41 8.53
C VAL A 128 7.49 8.14 7.20
N PRO A 129 8.38 9.16 7.12
CA PRO A 129 8.69 9.78 5.83
C PRO A 129 9.16 8.75 4.81
N ARG A 130 8.55 8.77 3.63
CA ARG A 130 8.73 7.77 2.58
C ARG A 130 10.19 7.60 2.14
N GLU A 131 10.94 8.68 2.09
CA GLU A 131 12.36 8.68 1.74
C GLU A 131 13.20 7.80 2.69
N TRP A 132 12.88 7.78 3.98
CA TRP A 132 13.57 6.93 4.94
C TRP A 132 13.23 5.46 4.78
N ILE A 133 11.98 5.15 4.42
CA ILE A 133 11.58 3.77 4.12
C ILE A 133 12.30 3.29 2.85
N LYS A 134 12.41 4.13 1.81
CA LYS A 134 13.15 3.81 0.59
C LYS A 134 14.64 3.60 0.88
N ARG A 135 15.28 4.52 1.57
CA ARG A 135 16.70 4.37 1.98
C ARG A 135 16.94 3.09 2.77
N PHE A 136 16.04 2.75 3.69
CA PHE A 136 16.10 1.49 4.42
C PHE A 136 16.05 0.28 3.49
N ALA A 137 15.12 0.24 2.55
CA ALA A 137 14.99 -0.86 1.60
C ALA A 137 16.23 -0.98 0.68
N GLU A 138 16.79 0.15 0.25
CA GLU A 138 17.98 0.23 -0.61
C GLU A 138 19.27 -0.15 0.14
N SER A 139 19.35 0.11 1.43
CA SER A 139 20.53 -0.16 2.26
C SER A 139 20.80 -1.66 2.53
N GLY A 140 19.87 -2.53 2.11
CA GLY A 140 19.94 -3.96 2.39
C GLY A 140 19.50 -4.36 3.80
N TRP A 141 19.03 -3.40 4.61
CA TRP A 141 18.40 -3.71 5.89
C TRP A 141 17.07 -4.41 5.68
N GLU A 142 16.73 -5.28 6.62
CA GLU A 142 15.48 -6.04 6.62
C GLU A 142 14.78 -5.91 7.97
N LEU A 143 13.45 -5.94 7.95
CA LEU A 143 12.67 -6.08 9.17
C LEU A 143 12.62 -7.54 9.57
N MET A 144 12.90 -7.84 10.83
CA MET A 144 12.68 -9.17 11.38
C MET A 144 11.47 -9.13 12.31
N TYR A 145 10.43 -9.86 11.95
CA TYR A 145 9.28 -10.06 12.81
C TYR A 145 9.53 -11.26 13.73
N TYR A 146 9.71 -10.98 15.00
CA TYR A 146 10.00 -11.99 16.01
C TYR A 146 8.74 -12.39 16.78
N THR A 147 8.23 -13.56 16.50
CA THR A 147 7.05 -14.12 17.18
C THR A 147 7.37 -15.39 17.97
N ASP A 148 8.58 -15.92 17.85
CA ASP A 148 8.92 -17.21 18.46
C ASP A 148 10.35 -17.21 19.03
N LYS A 149 10.46 -17.77 20.23
CA LYS A 149 11.68 -17.87 21.07
C LYS A 149 12.82 -18.67 20.43
N ALA A 150 12.64 -19.25 19.27
CA ALA A 150 13.52 -20.27 18.72
C ALA A 150 14.63 -19.75 17.79
N TYR A 151 14.64 -18.48 17.38
CA TYR A 151 15.59 -18.01 16.36
C TYR A 151 16.90 -17.42 16.86
N PHE A 152 16.89 -16.88 18.05
CA PHE A 152 18.13 -16.38 18.69
C PHE A 152 18.10 -16.74 20.16
N SER A 153 19.24 -17.05 20.72
CA SER A 153 19.50 -17.08 22.18
C SER A 153 19.33 -15.68 22.81
N ALA A 154 18.30 -14.96 22.39
CA ALA A 154 17.95 -13.67 22.93
C ALA A 154 17.22 -13.82 24.26
N PRO A 155 17.40 -12.91 25.21
CA PRO A 155 16.75 -12.98 26.50
C PRO A 155 15.24 -13.06 26.39
N LYS A 156 14.63 -13.80 27.28
CA LYS A 156 13.30 -14.39 27.32
C LYS A 156 12.07 -13.47 27.20
N THR A 157 12.16 -12.20 26.84
CA THR A 157 11.12 -11.26 27.26
C THR A 157 10.42 -10.45 26.20
N GLU A 158 10.82 -10.46 24.90
CA GLU A 158 10.26 -9.43 24.06
C GLU A 158 9.93 -9.88 22.62
N GLU A 159 8.63 -9.99 22.36
CA GLU A 159 8.08 -10.00 21.01
C GLU A 159 8.26 -8.61 20.38
N GLY A 160 8.79 -8.52 19.16
CA GLY A 160 9.01 -7.24 18.50
C GLY A 160 9.43 -7.38 17.04
N ILE A 161 9.55 -6.25 16.39
CA ILE A 161 10.15 -6.15 15.07
C ILE A 161 11.58 -5.67 15.26
N TYR A 162 12.52 -6.29 14.55
CA TYR A 162 13.93 -5.95 14.61
C TYR A 162 14.41 -5.59 13.22
N PHE A 163 15.27 -4.60 13.13
CA PHE A 163 16.07 -4.39 11.94
C PHE A 163 17.28 -5.32 11.98
N VAL A 164 17.54 -5.96 10.86
CA VAL A 164 18.70 -6.83 10.71
C VAL A 164 19.44 -6.42 9.46
N ASN A 165 20.69 -6.05 9.60
CA ASN A 165 21.60 -5.92 8.48
C ASN A 165 22.39 -7.22 8.33
N TYR A 166 22.37 -7.80 7.12
CA TYR A 166 23.24 -8.90 6.74
C TYR A 166 24.43 -8.33 5.99
N ASP A 167 25.34 -7.72 6.68
CA ASP A 167 26.66 -7.53 6.10
C ASP A 167 27.44 -8.85 6.17
N THR A 168 28.14 -9.17 5.11
CA THR A 168 28.79 -10.45 4.82
C THR A 168 29.92 -10.81 5.80
N ASP A 169 30.28 -9.91 6.70
CA ASP A 169 31.38 -10.08 7.66
C ASP A 169 30.96 -10.20 9.14
N VAL A 170 29.84 -10.89 9.41
CA VAL A 170 29.56 -11.51 10.72
C VAL A 170 29.04 -10.61 11.86
N HIS A 171 28.69 -9.37 11.66
CA HIS A 171 28.14 -8.57 12.75
C HIS A 171 26.74 -8.04 12.47
N TYR A 172 25.74 -8.65 13.15
CA TYR A 172 24.37 -8.15 13.16
C TYR A 172 24.29 -6.86 13.98
N LYS A 173 24.04 -5.72 13.35
CA LYS A 173 23.48 -4.58 14.08
C LYS A 173 21.99 -4.85 14.30
N LYS A 174 21.59 -5.11 15.55
CA LYS A 174 20.19 -5.28 15.93
C LYS A 174 19.69 -3.98 16.51
N ILE A 175 18.63 -3.45 15.93
CA ILE A 175 17.85 -2.37 16.53
C ILE A 175 16.56 -2.98 17.03
N LYS A 176 16.35 -2.95 18.36
CA LYS A 176 15.19 -3.54 19.02
C LYS A 176 14.14 -2.48 19.30
N PHE A 177 12.87 -2.82 19.07
CA PHE A 177 11.76 -1.99 19.49
C PHE A 177 10.53 -2.82 19.84
N SER A 178 9.71 -2.30 20.74
CA SER A 178 8.53 -2.96 21.27
C SER A 178 7.26 -2.52 20.54
N LYS A 179 6.25 -3.43 20.44
CA LYS A 179 4.88 -3.09 20.02
C LYS A 179 4.27 -2.06 20.99
N PRO A 180 3.38 -1.20 20.52
CA PRO A 180 2.91 -0.87 19.19
C PRO A 180 3.59 0.34 18.53
N GLN A 181 4.61 0.92 19.14
CA GLN A 181 5.34 2.10 18.64
C GLN A 181 6.53 1.73 17.75
N GLY A 182 6.61 0.46 17.39
CA GLY A 182 7.82 -0.20 16.92
C GLY A 182 8.41 0.35 15.64
N LEU A 183 7.63 0.45 14.57
CA LEU A 183 8.17 0.80 13.25
C LEU A 183 8.64 2.24 13.17
N ALA A 184 7.83 3.20 13.61
CA ALA A 184 8.20 4.62 13.57
C ALA A 184 9.47 4.90 14.38
N MET A 185 9.61 4.26 15.55
CA MET A 185 10.77 4.41 16.42
C MET A 185 12.01 3.81 15.79
N ALA A 186 11.88 2.66 15.17
CA ALA A 186 12.98 1.98 14.50
C ALA A 186 13.46 2.70 13.25
N PHE A 187 12.56 3.23 12.43
CA PHE A 187 12.94 4.09 11.31
C PHE A 187 13.59 5.40 11.81
N GLY A 188 13.19 5.91 12.96
CA GLY A 188 13.85 7.05 13.62
C GLY A 188 15.28 6.70 14.03
N GLU A 189 15.51 5.53 14.62
CA GLU A 189 16.86 5.05 14.99
C GLU A 189 17.72 4.76 13.76
N PHE A 190 17.13 4.17 12.71
CA PHE A 190 17.80 3.98 11.43
C PHE A 190 18.23 5.33 10.84
N ALA A 191 17.32 6.31 10.77
CA ALA A 191 17.62 7.63 10.26
C ALA A 191 18.72 8.33 11.06
N ALA A 192 18.69 8.21 12.38
CA ALA A 192 19.74 8.76 13.26
C ALA A 192 21.09 8.11 13.02
N SER A 193 21.15 6.79 12.77
CA SER A 193 22.41 6.09 12.47
C SER A 193 22.99 6.53 11.14
N GLU A 194 22.16 6.67 10.09
CA GLU A 194 22.59 7.13 8.78
C GLU A 194 23.15 8.55 8.81
N LEU A 195 22.49 9.45 9.53
CA LEU A 195 22.93 10.83 9.68
C LEU A 195 24.26 10.93 10.45
N SER A 196 24.47 10.10 11.47
CA SER A 196 25.74 10.06 12.22
C SER A 196 26.89 9.53 11.37
N ASP A 197 26.66 8.57 10.50
CA ASP A 197 27.65 8.03 9.59
C ASP A 197 28.03 9.05 8.48
N GLU A 198 27.06 9.85 7.99
CA GLU A 198 27.32 10.94 7.04
C GLU A 198 28.16 12.09 7.68
N GLU A 199 27.92 12.42 8.95
CA GLU A 199 28.72 13.42 9.68
C GLU A 199 30.14 12.95 9.97
N THR A 200 30.33 11.67 10.22
CA THR A 200 31.64 11.07 10.50
C THR A 200 32.50 10.92 9.23
N SER A 201 31.84 10.92 8.05
CA SER A 201 32.49 10.76 6.74
C SER A 201 32.88 12.09 6.07
N ARG A 202 32.58 13.22 6.69
CA ARG A 202 32.95 14.58 6.26
C ARG A 202 34.13 15.13 7.07
#